data_f75c8a977f0959764bad4e6c7255047c
#
_entry.id   f75c8a977f0959764bad4e6c7255047c
#
_cell.length_a   1.000
_cell.length_b   1.000
_cell.length_c   1.000
_cell.angle_alpha   90.00
_cell.angle_beta   90.00
_cell.angle_gamma   90.00
#
_symmetry.space_group_name_H-M   'P 1'
#
loop_
_entity.id
_entity.type
_entity.pdbx_description
1 polymer ?
#
loop_
_entity_poly.entity_id
_entity_poly.type
_entity_poly.pdbx_seq_one_letter_code
_entity_poly.pdbx_strand_id
1 'polypeptide(L)'
;MKILIINCILSTAEKGVITPKKSIWDCMISTFARGFIELGHNVTLLASEEFRPTSEESLPFEVVYFPSRWPKVFKPDLLPWPKGMHRWLKQHVGAYDLVIASESFQIPTLMASRVCASKLLIWQEMVRHQRLLFKLPSRLWYNVIVPLFMRGVTVVPRSEPAKQFISQYSRRVSNVIVDHGTDAAVLHPCEEHDKAFIVIARLVPGKNIDRIITKFSRLVALEQYSDYRLDIIGDGDQRQQLESMVEKLGLQQQVVFHGFRTHEQLAEPLRRAIALLVDTSNDLNMLTTAEAITSGTPVVTNTVPSSAPFIAARGLGIVRDDWDENDLMDVIADYDKMHEACVKEGKELTNVACARKMISIKGL
;
A
#
# COMPACT_ATOMS: atom_id res chain seq x y z
N MET A 1 0.71 -25.43 3.28
CA MET A 1 2.06 -25.04 3.72
C MET A 1 1.99 -24.23 5.02
N LYS A 2 3.10 -24.16 5.75
CA LYS A 2 3.27 -23.24 6.88
C LYS A 2 4.13 -22.06 6.46
N ILE A 3 3.60 -20.85 6.60
CA ILE A 3 4.23 -19.62 6.14
C ILE A 3 4.54 -18.72 7.34
N LEU A 4 5.77 -18.24 7.41
CA LEU A 4 6.21 -17.30 8.42
C LEU A 4 6.38 -15.91 7.81
N ILE A 5 5.65 -14.93 8.32
CA ILE A 5 5.80 -13.53 7.94
C ILE A 5 6.53 -12.79 9.07
N ILE A 6 7.61 -12.10 8.74
CA ILE A 6 8.39 -11.28 9.68
C ILE A 6 8.18 -9.82 9.30
N ASN A 7 7.31 -9.14 10.03
CA ASN A 7 7.03 -7.72 9.86
C ASN A 7 6.91 -7.04 11.23
N CYS A 8 8.03 -6.54 11.72
CA CYS A 8 8.09 -5.96 13.07
C CYS A 8 7.46 -4.58 13.17
N ILE A 9 7.26 -3.87 12.05
CA ILE A 9 6.64 -2.53 12.00
C ILE A 9 5.27 -2.68 11.32
N LEU A 10 4.20 -2.71 12.12
CA LEU A 10 2.86 -2.96 11.60
C LEU A 10 2.15 -1.70 11.07
N SER A 11 2.59 -0.51 11.50
CA SER A 11 2.02 0.77 11.07
C SER A 11 3.07 1.87 11.05
N THR A 12 2.83 2.91 10.24
CA THR A 12 3.72 4.07 10.19
C THR A 12 3.53 4.93 11.44
N ALA A 13 4.63 5.23 12.14
CA ALA A 13 4.62 6.16 13.26
C ALA A 13 4.50 7.61 12.77
N GLU A 14 3.71 8.41 13.45
CA GLU A 14 3.59 9.85 13.17
C GLU A 14 4.52 10.64 14.10
N LYS A 15 5.44 11.40 13.50
CA LYS A 15 6.46 12.18 14.24
C LYS A 15 7.24 11.35 15.28
N GLY A 16 7.47 10.06 14.99
CA GLY A 16 8.18 9.13 15.90
C GLY A 16 7.31 8.59 17.04
N VAL A 17 6.00 8.79 17.01
CA VAL A 17 5.05 8.24 17.98
C VAL A 17 4.30 7.09 17.30
N ILE A 18 4.38 5.91 17.91
CA ILE A 18 3.60 4.75 17.50
C ILE A 18 2.19 4.90 18.07
N THR A 19 1.21 5.15 17.21
CA THR A 19 -0.20 5.18 17.63
C THR A 19 -0.74 3.76 17.62
N PRO A 20 -1.19 3.22 18.76
CA PRO A 20 -1.77 1.89 18.83
C PRO A 20 -2.99 1.79 17.89
N LYS A 21 -3.04 0.72 17.11
CA LYS A 21 -4.23 0.38 16.33
C LYS A 21 -5.24 -0.37 17.19
N LYS A 22 -6.53 -0.27 16.87
CA LYS A 22 -7.55 -1.05 17.57
C LYS A 22 -7.44 -2.53 17.24
N SER A 23 -7.34 -2.82 15.95
CA SER A 23 -7.30 -4.17 15.38
C SER A 23 -6.01 -4.40 14.59
N ILE A 24 -5.59 -5.67 14.48
CA ILE A 24 -4.53 -6.05 13.54
C ILE A 24 -5.01 -5.94 12.08
N TRP A 25 -6.32 -5.99 11.86
CA TRP A 25 -6.94 -5.79 10.55
C TRP A 25 -6.77 -4.36 10.02
N ASP A 26 -6.49 -3.39 10.90
CA ASP A 26 -6.12 -2.03 10.52
C ASP A 26 -4.68 -1.92 9.95
N CYS A 27 -3.95 -3.04 9.90
CA CYS A 27 -2.58 -3.11 9.41
C CYS A 27 -2.53 -3.84 8.07
N MET A 28 -1.86 -3.27 7.07
CA MET A 28 -1.76 -3.82 5.71
C MET A 28 -1.24 -5.25 5.64
N ILE A 29 -0.37 -5.62 6.57
CA ILE A 29 0.20 -6.98 6.62
C ILE A 29 -0.85 -8.06 6.88
N SER A 30 -1.96 -7.73 7.53
CA SER A 30 -3.06 -8.65 7.79
C SER A 30 -3.79 -9.04 6.50
N THR A 31 -4.02 -8.10 5.59
CA THR A 31 -4.59 -8.36 4.25
C THR A 31 -3.68 -9.29 3.45
N PHE A 32 -2.37 -9.03 3.49
CA PHE A 32 -1.39 -9.92 2.84
C PHE A 32 -1.38 -11.33 3.45
N ALA A 33 -1.44 -11.45 4.79
CA ALA A 33 -1.53 -12.73 5.49
C ALA A 33 -2.83 -13.49 5.13
N ARG A 34 -3.96 -12.78 5.01
CA ARG A 34 -5.25 -13.33 4.59
C ARG A 34 -5.15 -14.01 3.23
N GLY A 35 -4.43 -13.43 2.26
CA GLY A 35 -4.25 -14.06 0.96
C GLY A 35 -3.67 -15.47 1.01
N PHE A 36 -2.74 -15.75 1.91
CA PHE A 36 -2.22 -17.11 2.12
C PHE A 36 -3.24 -18.02 2.82
N ILE A 37 -4.02 -17.48 3.75
CA ILE A 37 -5.04 -18.26 4.48
C ILE A 37 -6.16 -18.68 3.52
N GLU A 38 -6.59 -17.81 2.63
CA GLU A 38 -7.59 -18.09 1.59
C GLU A 38 -7.11 -19.16 0.59
N LEU A 39 -5.79 -19.30 0.42
CA LEU A 39 -5.17 -20.39 -0.33
C LEU A 39 -5.02 -21.70 0.49
N GLY A 40 -5.55 -21.76 1.72
CA GLY A 40 -5.49 -22.92 2.60
C GLY A 40 -4.15 -23.12 3.30
N HIS A 41 -3.37 -22.05 3.51
CA HIS A 41 -2.07 -22.11 4.19
C HIS A 41 -2.16 -21.62 5.63
N ASN A 42 -1.33 -22.17 6.51
CA ASN A 42 -1.19 -21.70 7.89
C ASN A 42 -0.17 -20.57 7.97
N VAL A 43 -0.54 -19.44 8.56
CA VAL A 43 0.32 -18.27 8.69
C VAL A 43 0.68 -18.01 10.15
N THR A 44 1.95 -17.65 10.39
CA THR A 44 2.40 -17.06 11.65
C THR A 44 3.06 -15.72 11.34
N LEU A 45 2.68 -14.66 12.03
CA LEU A 45 3.25 -13.32 11.92
C LEU A 45 4.15 -13.03 13.12
N LEU A 46 5.39 -12.58 12.89
CA LEU A 46 6.26 -12.04 13.92
C LEU A 46 6.23 -10.52 13.89
N ALA A 47 5.95 -9.89 15.02
CA ALA A 47 5.82 -8.45 15.15
C ALA A 47 6.55 -7.92 16.40
N SER A 48 6.78 -6.60 16.47
CA SER A 48 7.27 -5.95 17.69
C SER A 48 6.11 -5.66 18.64
N GLU A 49 6.35 -5.86 19.95
CA GLU A 49 5.37 -5.66 21.02
C GLU A 49 4.74 -4.26 21.03
N GLU A 50 5.53 -3.26 20.65
CA GLU A 50 5.12 -1.85 20.60
C GLU A 50 4.01 -1.57 19.59
N PHE A 51 3.77 -2.50 18.67
CA PHE A 51 2.69 -2.43 17.68
C PHE A 51 1.50 -3.35 18.00
N ARG A 52 1.47 -3.98 19.17
CA ARG A 52 0.34 -4.83 19.56
C ARG A 52 -0.96 -4.02 19.57
N PRO A 53 -2.00 -4.48 18.88
CA PRO A 53 -3.31 -3.85 18.90
C PRO A 53 -3.89 -3.80 20.32
N THR A 54 -4.79 -2.84 20.54
CA THR A 54 -5.44 -2.65 21.85
C THR A 54 -6.59 -3.61 22.10
N SER A 55 -7.20 -4.17 21.05
CA SER A 55 -8.26 -5.17 21.17
C SER A 55 -7.70 -6.58 21.10
N GLU A 56 -8.18 -7.46 21.97
CA GLU A 56 -7.96 -8.90 21.83
C GLU A 56 -8.95 -9.46 20.81
N GLU A 57 -8.44 -10.11 19.78
CA GLU A 57 -9.24 -10.65 18.67
C GLU A 57 -8.90 -12.11 18.42
N SER A 58 -9.90 -12.90 18.05
CA SER A 58 -9.68 -14.23 17.50
C SER A 58 -9.24 -14.10 16.05
N LEU A 59 -7.99 -14.44 15.75
CA LEU A 59 -7.40 -14.35 14.43
C LEU A 59 -7.32 -15.73 13.77
N PRO A 60 -7.48 -15.83 12.45
CA PRO A 60 -7.26 -17.08 11.71
C PRO A 60 -5.77 -17.42 11.54
N PHE A 61 -4.86 -16.66 12.15
CA PHE A 61 -3.42 -16.86 12.14
C PHE A 61 -2.79 -16.46 13.48
N GLU A 62 -1.65 -17.07 13.76
CA GLU A 62 -0.90 -16.78 14.97
C GLU A 62 -0.07 -15.49 14.83
N VAL A 63 -0.02 -14.68 15.89
CA VAL A 63 0.88 -13.51 15.98
C VAL A 63 1.78 -13.66 17.20
N VAL A 64 3.09 -13.64 16.98
CA VAL A 64 4.10 -13.69 18.04
C VAL A 64 4.77 -12.34 18.18
N TYR A 65 4.61 -11.72 19.34
CA TYR A 65 5.16 -10.41 19.63
C TYR A 65 6.49 -10.50 20.39
N PHE A 66 7.43 -9.61 20.03
CA PHE A 66 8.75 -9.50 20.65
C PHE A 66 8.99 -8.08 21.15
N PRO A 67 9.36 -7.88 22.43
CA PRO A 67 9.71 -6.56 22.94
C PRO A 67 11.01 -6.09 22.30
N SER A 68 11.13 -4.79 22.05
CA SER A 68 12.32 -4.20 21.47
C SER A 68 13.47 -4.14 22.48
N ARG A 69 14.68 -4.45 22.02
CA ARG A 69 15.92 -4.28 22.75
C ARG A 69 16.50 -2.90 22.46
N TRP A 70 16.87 -2.15 23.51
CA TRP A 70 17.44 -0.79 23.42
C TRP A 70 16.60 0.17 22.54
N PRO A 71 15.31 0.38 22.85
CA PRO A 71 14.39 1.13 21.97
C PRO A 71 14.76 2.61 21.79
N LYS A 72 15.63 3.16 22.69
CA LYS A 72 16.16 4.53 22.51
C LYS A 72 17.21 4.63 21.40
N VAL A 73 17.93 3.54 21.10
CA VAL A 73 18.96 3.46 20.05
C VAL A 73 18.37 2.85 18.77
N PHE A 74 17.74 1.69 18.92
CA PHE A 74 17.05 0.99 17.82
C PHE A 74 15.56 1.27 17.94
N LYS A 75 15.16 2.41 17.35
CA LYS A 75 13.77 2.86 17.41
C LYS A 75 12.84 1.83 16.82
N PRO A 76 11.79 1.39 17.55
CA PRO A 76 10.86 0.35 17.09
C PRO A 76 10.14 0.68 15.79
N ASP A 77 9.92 1.96 15.51
CA ASP A 77 9.27 2.48 14.32
C ASP A 77 10.18 2.61 13.08
N LEU A 78 11.50 2.40 13.24
CA LEU A 78 12.48 2.55 12.15
C LEU A 78 13.35 1.32 11.94
N LEU A 79 13.98 0.83 12.99
CA LEU A 79 14.94 -0.27 12.94
C LEU A 79 14.83 -1.14 14.20
N PRO A 80 13.70 -1.82 14.44
CA PRO A 80 13.47 -2.60 15.64
C PRO A 80 14.51 -3.71 15.82
N TRP A 81 14.95 -3.89 17.08
CA TRP A 81 15.75 -5.04 17.49
C TRP A 81 14.92 -5.95 18.41
N PRO A 82 14.16 -6.90 17.89
CA PRO A 82 13.27 -7.75 18.71
C PRO A 82 14.08 -8.70 19.59
N LYS A 83 13.88 -8.58 20.91
CA LYS A 83 14.59 -9.39 21.92
C LYS A 83 14.09 -10.83 21.89
N GLY A 84 15.01 -11.78 21.70
CA GLY A 84 14.67 -13.21 21.68
C GLY A 84 14.29 -13.77 20.31
N MET A 85 13.94 -12.95 19.31
CA MET A 85 13.52 -13.42 17.98
C MET A 85 14.57 -14.30 17.29
N HIS A 86 15.86 -13.98 17.39
CA HIS A 86 16.90 -14.81 16.78
C HIS A 86 16.92 -16.25 17.34
N ARG A 87 16.72 -16.41 18.67
CA ARG A 87 16.60 -17.73 19.32
C ARG A 87 15.33 -18.43 18.87
N TRP A 88 14.22 -17.71 18.83
CA TRP A 88 12.93 -18.24 18.39
C TRP A 88 13.03 -18.75 16.95
N LEU A 89 13.60 -17.98 16.04
CA LEU A 89 13.82 -18.40 14.65
C LEU A 89 14.63 -19.70 14.57
N LYS A 90 15.75 -19.82 15.30
CA LYS A 90 16.55 -21.05 15.33
C LYS A 90 15.77 -22.27 15.77
N GLN A 91 14.82 -22.10 16.69
CA GLN A 91 14.05 -23.21 17.27
C GLN A 91 12.84 -23.60 16.39
N HIS A 92 12.21 -22.64 15.71
CA HIS A 92 10.90 -22.86 15.09
C HIS A 92 10.92 -22.84 13.56
N VAL A 93 11.88 -22.16 12.91
CA VAL A 93 11.88 -21.96 11.45
C VAL A 93 11.92 -23.25 10.64
N GLY A 94 12.41 -24.34 11.23
CA GLY A 94 12.39 -25.67 10.62
C GLY A 94 10.98 -26.15 10.22
N ALA A 95 9.96 -25.74 10.97
CA ALA A 95 8.57 -26.13 10.75
C ALA A 95 7.88 -25.35 9.62
N TYR A 96 8.49 -24.29 9.07
CA TYR A 96 7.92 -23.45 8.02
C TYR A 96 8.49 -23.81 6.66
N ASP A 97 7.65 -23.73 5.63
CA ASP A 97 8.00 -24.00 4.24
C ASP A 97 8.53 -22.72 3.56
N LEU A 98 7.92 -21.58 3.86
CA LEU A 98 8.24 -20.25 3.31
C LEU A 98 8.39 -19.24 4.45
N VAL A 99 9.41 -18.40 4.36
CA VAL A 99 9.62 -17.24 5.26
C VAL A 99 9.65 -15.97 4.42
N ILE A 100 8.85 -14.98 4.79
CA ILE A 100 8.80 -13.67 4.13
C ILE A 100 9.16 -12.61 5.17
N ALA A 101 10.20 -11.83 4.92
CA ALA A 101 10.60 -10.73 5.81
C ALA A 101 10.47 -9.39 5.10
N SER A 102 9.84 -8.42 5.78
CA SER A 102 9.69 -7.06 5.26
C SER A 102 11.00 -6.30 5.37
N GLU A 103 11.40 -5.66 4.26
CA GLU A 103 12.53 -4.77 4.10
C GLU A 103 13.93 -5.38 4.30
N SER A 104 14.82 -5.07 3.36
CA SER A 104 16.24 -5.42 3.49
C SER A 104 16.92 -4.63 4.62
N PHE A 105 16.51 -3.38 4.84
CA PHE A 105 17.05 -2.51 5.91
C PHE A 105 16.32 -2.76 7.23
N GLN A 106 16.37 -4.00 7.72
CA GLN A 106 15.75 -4.41 8.99
C GLN A 106 16.61 -5.45 9.72
N ILE A 107 16.78 -5.28 11.04
CA ILE A 107 17.49 -6.25 11.89
C ILE A 107 16.77 -7.61 11.90
N PRO A 108 15.43 -7.70 11.99
CA PRO A 108 14.70 -8.97 11.86
C PRO A 108 15.02 -9.72 10.55
N THR A 109 15.09 -9.01 9.44
CA THR A 109 15.44 -9.58 8.13
C THR A 109 16.88 -10.11 8.11
N LEU A 110 17.83 -9.38 8.71
CA LEU A 110 19.20 -9.83 8.89
C LEU A 110 19.24 -11.10 9.77
N MET A 111 18.48 -11.19 10.85
CA MET A 111 18.38 -12.39 11.68
C MET A 111 17.86 -13.57 10.88
N ALA A 112 16.80 -13.38 10.09
CA ALA A 112 16.22 -14.42 9.24
C ALA A 112 17.20 -14.89 8.16
N SER A 113 17.91 -13.96 7.51
CA SER A 113 18.90 -14.30 6.48
C SER A 113 20.07 -15.16 7.00
N ARG A 114 20.37 -15.07 8.30
CA ARG A 114 21.41 -15.89 8.97
C ARG A 114 20.91 -17.26 9.40
N VAL A 115 19.60 -17.42 9.55
CA VAL A 115 19.00 -18.67 10.10
C VAL A 115 18.34 -19.51 9.00
N CYS A 116 17.68 -18.88 8.02
CA CYS A 116 16.84 -19.58 7.05
C CYS A 116 16.91 -19.03 5.62
N ALA A 117 18.09 -18.61 5.16
CA ALA A 117 18.28 -18.01 3.84
C ALA A 117 17.64 -18.81 2.68
N SER A 118 17.69 -20.17 2.75
CA SER A 118 17.12 -21.03 1.71
C SER A 118 15.59 -20.96 1.60
N LYS A 119 14.89 -20.63 2.67
CA LYS A 119 13.42 -20.50 2.73
C LYS A 119 12.96 -19.04 2.69
N LEU A 120 13.88 -18.07 2.77
CA LEU A 120 13.58 -16.66 2.94
C LEU A 120 13.35 -15.97 1.59
N LEU A 121 12.31 -15.13 1.56
CA LEU A 121 12.11 -14.04 0.60
C LEU A 121 12.14 -12.72 1.36
N ILE A 122 12.79 -11.70 0.81
CA ILE A 122 12.76 -10.34 1.36
C ILE A 122 11.79 -9.51 0.53
N TRP A 123 10.78 -8.96 1.15
CA TRP A 123 9.74 -8.16 0.51
C TRP A 123 10.05 -6.67 0.65
N GLN A 124 10.54 -6.06 -0.44
CA GLN A 124 11.18 -4.74 -0.46
C GLN A 124 10.24 -3.65 -0.95
N GLU A 125 9.96 -2.66 -0.09
CA GLU A 125 9.18 -1.47 -0.44
C GLU A 125 10.04 -0.23 -0.66
N MET A 126 11.13 -0.09 0.12
CA MET A 126 11.97 1.10 0.09
C MET A 126 12.57 1.35 -1.30
N VAL A 127 12.40 2.60 -1.77
CA VAL A 127 12.88 3.08 -3.07
C VAL A 127 14.10 4.01 -2.95
N ARG A 128 14.53 4.30 -1.73
CA ARG A 128 15.65 5.22 -1.40
C ARG A 128 16.19 4.96 0.00
N HIS A 129 17.39 5.49 0.27
CA HIS A 129 17.96 5.41 1.61
C HIS A 129 17.13 6.16 2.67
N GLN A 130 17.02 5.58 3.85
CA GLN A 130 16.44 6.25 5.02
C GLN A 130 17.18 7.55 5.35
N ARG A 131 16.42 8.58 5.70
CA ARG A 131 16.99 9.92 5.98
C ARG A 131 17.69 10.04 7.34
N LEU A 132 17.71 8.96 8.13
CA LEU A 132 18.36 8.93 9.44
C LEU A 132 19.86 9.24 9.33
N LEU A 133 20.37 10.12 10.20
CA LEU A 133 21.80 10.48 10.31
C LEU A 133 22.47 10.66 8.92
N PHE A 134 21.96 11.60 8.12
CA PHE A 134 22.47 11.90 6.77
C PHE A 134 22.53 10.68 5.83
N LYS A 135 21.65 9.71 6.04
CA LYS A 135 21.57 8.45 5.29
C LYS A 135 22.74 7.48 5.49
N LEU A 136 23.69 7.80 6.38
CA LEU A 136 24.91 7.01 6.57
C LEU A 136 24.65 5.57 7.02
N PRO A 137 23.79 5.30 8.04
CA PRO A 137 23.49 3.92 8.45
C PRO A 137 22.87 3.09 7.32
N SER A 138 21.92 3.67 6.56
CA SER A 138 21.28 3.01 5.45
C SER A 138 22.26 2.75 4.30
N ARG A 139 23.13 3.71 3.97
CA ARG A 139 24.17 3.52 2.95
C ARG A 139 25.13 2.40 3.31
N LEU A 140 25.63 2.40 4.56
CA LEU A 140 26.51 1.33 5.05
C LEU A 140 25.81 -0.03 5.00
N TRP A 141 24.55 -0.09 5.42
CA TRP A 141 23.77 -1.34 5.40
C TRP A 141 23.60 -1.89 3.99
N TYR A 142 23.16 -1.08 3.03
CA TYR A 142 22.96 -1.54 1.66
C TYR A 142 24.26 -1.89 0.95
N ASN A 143 25.37 -1.17 1.21
CA ASN A 143 26.65 -1.44 0.55
C ASN A 143 27.45 -2.59 1.21
N VAL A 144 27.20 -2.89 2.49
CA VAL A 144 28.00 -3.90 3.24
C VAL A 144 27.12 -5.08 3.69
N ILE A 145 26.04 -4.79 4.45
CA ILE A 145 25.25 -5.87 5.09
C ILE A 145 24.46 -6.66 4.04
N VAL A 146 23.78 -5.99 3.11
CA VAL A 146 22.98 -6.67 2.08
C VAL A 146 23.87 -7.60 1.22
N PRO A 147 24.97 -7.14 0.59
CA PRO A 147 25.77 -8.01 -0.25
C PRO A 147 26.53 -9.11 0.50
N LEU A 148 26.87 -8.93 1.77
CA LEU A 148 27.59 -9.93 2.56
C LEU A 148 26.67 -10.96 3.20
N PHE A 149 25.56 -10.52 3.80
CA PHE A 149 24.73 -11.39 4.65
C PHE A 149 23.41 -11.82 4.01
N MET A 150 22.95 -11.13 2.94
CA MET A 150 21.71 -11.45 2.24
C MET A 150 21.94 -11.93 0.79
N ARG A 151 23.21 -12.17 0.41
CA ARG A 151 23.61 -12.56 -0.96
C ARG A 151 22.85 -13.76 -1.54
N GLY A 152 22.47 -14.70 -0.69
CA GLY A 152 21.77 -15.93 -1.09
C GLY A 152 20.25 -15.83 -1.09
N VAL A 153 19.70 -14.68 -0.68
CA VAL A 153 18.25 -14.47 -0.50
C VAL A 153 17.66 -13.74 -1.70
N THR A 154 16.51 -14.20 -2.18
CA THR A 154 15.78 -13.51 -3.24
C THR A 154 15.01 -12.31 -2.65
N VAL A 155 15.21 -11.15 -3.23
CA VAL A 155 14.48 -9.93 -2.89
C VAL A 155 13.33 -9.76 -3.88
N VAL A 156 12.11 -9.62 -3.36
CA VAL A 156 10.88 -9.41 -4.13
C VAL A 156 10.47 -7.95 -3.98
N PRO A 157 10.57 -7.14 -5.03
CA PRO A 157 10.20 -5.73 -4.96
C PRO A 157 8.68 -5.55 -4.96
N ARG A 158 8.20 -4.49 -4.29
CA ARG A 158 6.78 -4.10 -4.28
C ARG A 158 6.41 -3.17 -5.43
N SER A 159 7.39 -2.52 -6.04
CA SER A 159 7.20 -1.59 -7.16
C SER A 159 8.43 -1.55 -8.05
N GLU A 160 8.31 -1.02 -9.26
CA GLU A 160 9.44 -0.84 -10.17
C GLU A 160 10.53 0.08 -9.59
N PRO A 161 10.20 1.23 -8.93
CA PRO A 161 11.23 2.01 -8.23
C PRO A 161 11.95 1.24 -7.11
N ALA A 162 11.24 0.37 -6.35
CA ALA A 162 11.86 -0.48 -5.35
C ALA A 162 12.81 -1.51 -6.00
N LYS A 163 12.41 -2.09 -7.15
CA LYS A 163 13.25 -2.99 -7.94
C LYS A 163 14.53 -2.29 -8.40
N GLN A 164 14.42 -1.10 -9.00
CA GLN A 164 15.56 -0.31 -9.46
C GLN A 164 16.51 0.03 -8.30
N PHE A 165 15.97 0.42 -7.14
CA PHE A 165 16.77 0.72 -5.96
C PHE A 165 17.53 -0.50 -5.45
N ILE A 166 16.85 -1.62 -5.18
CA ILE A 166 17.49 -2.79 -4.56
C ILE A 166 18.42 -3.55 -5.51
N SER A 167 18.22 -3.46 -6.83
CA SER A 167 19.08 -4.06 -7.84
C SER A 167 20.52 -3.51 -7.81
N GLN A 168 20.73 -2.34 -7.23
CA GLN A 168 22.07 -1.79 -7.04
C GLN A 168 22.88 -2.54 -5.97
N TYR A 169 22.21 -3.26 -5.05
CA TYR A 169 22.81 -3.86 -3.85
C TYR A 169 22.64 -5.37 -3.75
N SER A 170 21.60 -5.93 -4.35
CA SER A 170 21.33 -7.37 -4.36
C SER A 170 21.44 -7.95 -5.76
N ARG A 171 22.07 -9.14 -5.86
CA ARG A 171 22.19 -9.87 -7.12
C ARG A 171 20.98 -10.77 -7.42
N ARG A 172 20.15 -11.03 -6.42
CA ARG A 172 18.97 -11.90 -6.53
C ARG A 172 17.71 -11.08 -6.31
N VAL A 173 17.32 -10.32 -7.32
CA VAL A 173 16.08 -9.54 -7.33
C VAL A 173 15.09 -10.23 -8.26
N SER A 174 13.88 -10.46 -7.78
CA SER A 174 12.80 -11.03 -8.58
C SER A 174 12.38 -10.06 -9.69
N ASN A 175 12.10 -10.60 -10.87
CA ASN A 175 11.46 -9.84 -11.94
C ASN A 175 9.97 -9.64 -11.68
N VAL A 176 9.37 -10.50 -10.86
CA VAL A 176 7.97 -10.37 -10.46
C VAL A 176 7.88 -9.35 -9.34
N ILE A 177 7.05 -8.33 -9.54
CA ILE A 177 6.68 -7.34 -8.54
C ILE A 177 5.47 -7.87 -7.78
N VAL A 178 5.52 -7.80 -6.45
CA VAL A 178 4.41 -8.21 -5.58
C VAL A 178 4.13 -7.07 -4.61
N ASP A 179 3.04 -6.36 -4.86
CA ASP A 179 2.56 -5.29 -3.99
C ASP A 179 1.82 -5.86 -2.76
N HIS A 180 1.16 -5.02 -1.99
CA HIS A 180 0.48 -5.38 -0.74
C HIS A 180 -0.68 -6.37 -0.93
N GLY A 181 -1.35 -6.27 -2.07
CA GLY A 181 -2.61 -6.95 -2.33
C GLY A 181 -3.81 -6.25 -1.69
N THR A 182 -4.89 -6.24 -2.40
CA THR A 182 -6.19 -5.72 -1.96
C THR A 182 -7.09 -6.85 -1.50
N ASP A 183 -8.00 -6.58 -0.58
CA ASP A 183 -8.97 -7.58 -0.12
C ASP A 183 -10.12 -7.72 -1.13
N ALA A 184 -10.07 -8.74 -1.97
CA ALA A 184 -11.09 -9.00 -2.99
C ALA A 184 -12.47 -9.39 -2.41
N ALA A 185 -12.55 -9.77 -1.14
CA ALA A 185 -13.84 -10.01 -0.48
C ALA A 185 -14.60 -8.71 -0.22
N VAL A 186 -13.87 -7.61 -0.07
CA VAL A 186 -14.42 -6.28 0.19
C VAL A 186 -14.42 -5.45 -1.09
N LEU A 187 -13.29 -5.44 -1.81
CA LEU A 187 -13.05 -4.63 -2.99
C LEU A 187 -13.22 -5.51 -4.25
N HIS A 188 -14.35 -5.37 -4.91
CA HIS A 188 -14.68 -6.10 -6.13
C HIS A 188 -15.47 -5.20 -7.09
N PRO A 189 -15.38 -5.42 -8.40
CA PRO A 189 -16.08 -4.63 -9.40
C PRO A 189 -17.61 -4.73 -9.29
N CYS A 190 -18.31 -3.74 -9.82
CA CYS A 190 -19.73 -3.82 -10.16
C CYS A 190 -19.95 -3.26 -11.58
N GLU A 191 -21.06 -3.63 -12.20
CA GLU A 191 -21.40 -3.17 -13.57
C GLU A 191 -22.03 -1.76 -13.57
N GLU A 192 -22.63 -1.36 -12.45
CA GLU A 192 -23.29 -0.05 -12.32
C GLU A 192 -22.33 1.00 -11.79
N HIS A 193 -22.40 2.20 -12.34
CA HIS A 193 -21.69 3.36 -11.84
C HIS A 193 -22.61 4.55 -11.60
N ASP A 194 -22.22 5.41 -10.69
CA ASP A 194 -22.84 6.69 -10.41
C ASP A 194 -22.13 7.79 -11.22
N LYS A 195 -22.80 8.91 -11.46
CA LYS A 195 -22.18 10.12 -11.99
C LYS A 195 -21.32 10.80 -10.90
N ALA A 196 -20.31 10.08 -10.40
CA ALA A 196 -19.48 10.50 -9.28
C ALA A 196 -18.01 10.21 -9.51
N PHE A 197 -17.17 11.19 -9.22
CA PHE A 197 -15.75 11.01 -9.02
C PHE A 197 -15.44 10.84 -7.52
N ILE A 198 -14.34 10.18 -7.18
CA ILE A 198 -13.98 9.95 -5.79
C ILE A 198 -12.53 10.37 -5.52
N VAL A 199 -12.31 10.96 -4.36
CA VAL A 199 -10.98 11.22 -3.78
C VAL A 199 -10.89 10.48 -2.45
N ILE A 200 -9.85 9.68 -2.27
CA ILE A 200 -9.58 8.97 -1.01
C ILE A 200 -8.18 9.33 -0.54
N ALA A 201 -8.08 10.26 0.40
CA ALA A 201 -6.80 10.75 0.88
C ALA A 201 -6.90 11.43 2.25
N ARG A 202 -5.76 11.54 2.95
CA ARG A 202 -5.64 12.50 4.05
C ARG A 202 -5.70 13.93 3.47
N LEU A 203 -6.47 14.80 4.09
CA LEU A 203 -6.63 16.18 3.64
C LEU A 203 -5.43 17.04 4.12
N VAL A 204 -4.29 16.88 3.45
CA VAL A 204 -3.03 17.58 3.74
C VAL A 204 -2.45 18.18 2.46
N PRO A 205 -1.61 19.24 2.52
CA PRO A 205 -1.16 20.00 1.35
C PRO A 205 -0.58 19.16 0.21
N GLY A 206 0.19 18.12 0.53
CA GLY A 206 0.82 17.25 -0.48
C GLY A 206 -0.15 16.38 -1.30
N LYS A 207 -1.44 16.40 -0.99
CA LYS A 207 -2.49 15.67 -1.72
C LYS A 207 -3.25 16.57 -2.71
N ASN A 208 -2.97 17.86 -2.74
CA ASN A 208 -3.47 18.85 -3.73
C ASN A 208 -4.98 18.75 -4.00
N ILE A 209 -5.79 18.50 -2.96
CA ILE A 209 -7.26 18.34 -3.10
C ILE A 209 -7.91 19.63 -3.62
N ASP A 210 -7.37 20.79 -3.28
CA ASP A 210 -7.75 22.08 -3.80
C ASP A 210 -7.64 22.16 -5.34
N ARG A 211 -6.58 21.59 -5.90
CA ARG A 211 -6.41 21.52 -7.37
C ARG A 211 -7.44 20.58 -7.99
N ILE A 212 -7.74 19.44 -7.35
CA ILE A 212 -8.78 18.52 -7.81
C ILE A 212 -10.14 19.21 -7.82
N ILE A 213 -10.52 19.91 -6.73
CA ILE A 213 -11.77 20.68 -6.65
C ILE A 213 -11.83 21.74 -7.75
N THR A 214 -10.72 22.44 -8.03
CA THR A 214 -10.66 23.45 -9.10
C THR A 214 -10.89 22.84 -10.48
N LYS A 215 -10.30 21.70 -10.79
CA LYS A 215 -10.47 21.00 -12.07
C LYS A 215 -11.91 20.47 -12.21
N PHE A 216 -12.44 19.87 -11.15
CA PHE A 216 -13.82 19.40 -11.10
C PHE A 216 -14.84 20.56 -11.26
N SER A 217 -14.59 21.75 -10.68
CA SER A 217 -15.46 22.91 -10.82
C SER A 217 -15.63 23.35 -12.28
N ARG A 218 -14.58 23.21 -13.10
CA ARG A 218 -14.63 23.52 -14.53
C ARG A 218 -15.46 22.50 -15.31
N LEU A 219 -15.38 21.22 -14.94
CA LEU A 219 -16.22 20.19 -15.56
C LEU A 219 -17.70 20.45 -15.31
N VAL A 220 -18.11 20.67 -14.05
CA VAL A 220 -19.53 20.83 -13.70
C VAL A 220 -20.10 22.22 -14.09
N ALA A 221 -19.26 23.15 -14.49
CA ALA A 221 -19.68 24.39 -15.12
C ALA A 221 -20.26 24.18 -16.53
N LEU A 222 -19.96 23.02 -17.17
CA LEU A 222 -20.55 22.62 -18.42
C LEU A 222 -21.90 21.95 -18.15
N GLU A 223 -22.98 22.44 -18.78
CA GLU A 223 -24.36 22.04 -18.52
C GLU A 223 -24.56 20.51 -18.54
N GLN A 224 -23.94 19.81 -19.48
CA GLN A 224 -24.05 18.38 -19.66
C GLN A 224 -23.41 17.54 -18.54
N TYR A 225 -22.57 18.16 -17.67
CA TYR A 225 -21.91 17.51 -16.54
C TYR A 225 -22.32 18.11 -15.19
N SER A 226 -23.30 18.97 -15.16
CA SER A 226 -23.74 19.71 -13.96
C SER A 226 -24.31 18.82 -12.86
N ASP A 227 -24.72 17.58 -13.18
CA ASP A 227 -25.25 16.57 -12.27
C ASP A 227 -24.20 15.60 -11.72
N TYR A 228 -22.93 15.78 -12.13
CA TYR A 228 -21.82 14.99 -11.55
C TYR A 228 -21.47 15.48 -10.15
N ARG A 229 -20.99 14.57 -9.30
CA ARG A 229 -20.51 14.89 -7.96
C ARG A 229 -19.08 14.46 -7.74
N LEU A 230 -18.45 15.03 -6.73
CA LEU A 230 -17.13 14.68 -6.22
C LEU A 230 -17.25 14.26 -4.75
N ASP A 231 -17.04 12.99 -4.49
CA ASP A 231 -17.03 12.41 -3.15
C ASP A 231 -15.62 12.46 -2.58
N ILE A 232 -15.41 13.20 -1.48
CA ILE A 232 -14.10 13.33 -0.81
C ILE A 232 -14.13 12.54 0.49
N ILE A 233 -13.36 11.43 0.52
CA ILE A 233 -13.24 10.54 1.67
C ILE A 233 -11.86 10.72 2.32
N GLY A 234 -11.87 11.01 3.59
CA GLY A 234 -10.70 11.27 4.42
C GLY A 234 -10.87 12.47 5.32
N ASP A 235 -9.85 12.74 6.11
CA ASP A 235 -9.80 13.88 7.03
C ASP A 235 -8.38 14.43 7.14
N GLY A 236 -8.22 15.63 7.68
CA GLY A 236 -6.93 16.27 7.87
C GLY A 236 -7.00 17.79 8.05
N ASP A 237 -5.84 18.38 8.27
CA ASP A 237 -5.70 19.79 8.66
C ASP A 237 -6.26 20.77 7.62
N GLN A 238 -6.41 20.38 6.35
CA GLN A 238 -6.95 21.23 5.29
C GLN A 238 -8.47 21.18 5.16
N ARG A 239 -9.18 20.33 5.91
CA ARG A 239 -10.63 20.12 5.73
C ARG A 239 -11.41 21.42 5.70
N GLN A 240 -11.27 22.25 6.73
CA GLN A 240 -12.00 23.51 6.84
C GLN A 240 -11.71 24.47 5.68
N GLN A 241 -10.46 24.52 5.22
CA GLN A 241 -10.05 25.34 4.08
C GLN A 241 -10.71 24.86 2.78
N LEU A 242 -10.75 23.54 2.57
CA LEU A 242 -11.36 22.94 1.38
C LEU A 242 -12.88 23.11 1.37
N GLU A 243 -13.56 22.94 2.51
CA GLU A 243 -14.99 23.21 2.66
C GLU A 243 -15.32 24.70 2.34
N SER A 244 -14.52 25.64 2.86
CA SER A 244 -14.65 27.08 2.53
C SER A 244 -14.42 27.38 1.05
N MET A 245 -13.52 26.64 0.39
CA MET A 245 -13.28 26.76 -1.05
C MET A 245 -14.50 26.27 -1.85
N VAL A 246 -15.08 25.14 -1.48
CA VAL A 246 -16.29 24.57 -2.10
C VAL A 246 -17.46 25.58 -1.99
N GLU A 247 -17.63 26.21 -0.82
CA GLU A 247 -18.64 27.23 -0.61
C GLU A 247 -18.44 28.45 -1.52
N LYS A 248 -17.21 28.96 -1.61
CA LYS A 248 -16.87 30.12 -2.49
C LYS A 248 -17.09 29.82 -3.98
N LEU A 249 -16.92 28.55 -4.39
CA LEU A 249 -17.15 28.10 -5.76
C LEU A 249 -18.63 27.74 -6.04
N GLY A 250 -19.51 27.77 -5.02
CA GLY A 250 -20.92 27.44 -5.16
C GLY A 250 -21.17 25.93 -5.41
N LEU A 251 -20.27 25.05 -4.97
CA LEU A 251 -20.28 23.61 -5.29
C LEU A 251 -20.83 22.74 -4.15
N GLN A 252 -21.55 23.30 -3.17
CA GLN A 252 -22.03 22.56 -1.98
C GLN A 252 -22.96 21.38 -2.32
N GLN A 253 -23.60 21.42 -3.49
CA GLN A 253 -24.47 20.35 -3.97
C GLN A 253 -23.69 19.23 -4.70
N GLN A 254 -22.52 19.54 -5.27
CA GLN A 254 -21.74 18.61 -6.09
C GLN A 254 -20.54 18.04 -5.35
N VAL A 255 -19.97 18.71 -4.33
CA VAL A 255 -18.81 18.24 -3.58
C VAL A 255 -19.20 17.84 -2.17
N VAL A 256 -19.00 16.55 -1.82
CA VAL A 256 -19.41 15.99 -0.53
C VAL A 256 -18.20 15.48 0.25
N PHE A 257 -18.03 15.98 1.48
CA PHE A 257 -16.99 15.52 2.41
C PHE A 257 -17.55 14.46 3.34
N HIS A 258 -17.09 13.21 3.21
CA HIS A 258 -17.59 12.07 3.98
C HIS A 258 -16.81 11.82 5.29
N GLY A 259 -15.68 12.52 5.50
CA GLY A 259 -14.77 12.23 6.62
C GLY A 259 -14.06 10.89 6.44
N PHE A 260 -13.46 10.38 7.53
CA PHE A 260 -12.80 9.08 7.52
C PHE A 260 -13.81 7.93 7.36
N ARG A 261 -13.47 6.96 6.53
CA ARG A 261 -14.24 5.73 6.30
C ARG A 261 -13.35 4.49 6.45
N THR A 262 -13.93 3.37 6.91
CA THR A 262 -13.26 2.07 6.90
C THR A 262 -13.25 1.48 5.50
N HIS A 263 -12.45 0.42 5.25
CA HIS A 263 -12.42 -0.23 3.93
C HIS A 263 -13.80 -0.76 3.50
N GLU A 264 -14.58 -1.31 4.43
CA GLU A 264 -15.94 -1.76 4.13
C GLU A 264 -16.88 -0.61 3.74
N GLN A 265 -16.72 0.56 4.39
CA GLN A 265 -17.53 1.74 4.11
C GLN A 265 -17.12 2.45 2.81
N LEU A 266 -15.87 2.27 2.37
CA LEU A 266 -15.30 2.83 1.15
C LEU A 266 -15.60 1.97 -0.11
N ALA A 267 -15.88 0.66 0.08
CA ALA A 267 -15.99 -0.28 -1.04
C ALA A 267 -17.11 0.08 -2.02
N GLU A 268 -18.29 0.40 -1.48
CA GLU A 268 -19.45 0.75 -2.31
C GLU A 268 -19.26 2.06 -3.10
N PRO A 269 -18.93 3.22 -2.48
CA PRO A 269 -18.70 4.44 -3.24
C PRO A 269 -17.51 4.33 -4.21
N LEU A 270 -16.48 3.53 -3.88
CA LEU A 270 -15.33 3.35 -4.76
C LEU A 270 -15.69 2.59 -6.03
N ARG A 271 -16.34 1.43 -5.92
CA ARG A 271 -16.67 0.60 -7.10
C ARG A 271 -17.73 1.22 -8.02
N ARG A 272 -18.52 2.17 -7.50
CA ARG A 272 -19.52 2.89 -8.28
C ARG A 272 -19.02 4.22 -8.85
N ALA A 273 -17.83 4.65 -8.52
CA ALA A 273 -17.25 5.88 -9.02
C ALA A 273 -16.78 5.75 -10.49
N ILE A 274 -16.96 6.82 -11.27
CA ILE A 274 -16.39 6.94 -12.64
C ILE A 274 -14.87 6.83 -12.60
N ALA A 275 -14.22 7.53 -11.66
CA ALA A 275 -12.79 7.43 -11.47
C ALA A 275 -12.36 7.88 -10.06
N LEU A 276 -11.26 7.29 -9.59
CA LEU A 276 -10.46 7.82 -8.48
C LEU A 276 -9.60 8.96 -9.01
N LEU A 277 -9.72 10.15 -8.40
CA LEU A 277 -8.90 11.32 -8.73
C LEU A 277 -7.73 11.46 -7.76
N VAL A 278 -6.54 11.58 -8.33
CA VAL A 278 -5.28 11.72 -7.60
C VAL A 278 -4.46 12.86 -8.19
N ASP A 279 -4.03 13.80 -7.34
CA ASP A 279 -3.05 14.84 -7.71
C ASP A 279 -2.11 15.00 -6.50
N THR A 280 -0.94 14.36 -6.53
CA THR A 280 -0.06 14.32 -5.36
C THR A 280 1.33 14.85 -5.69
N SER A 281 1.96 15.54 -4.70
CA SER A 281 3.31 16.09 -4.85
C SER A 281 4.41 15.12 -4.44
N ASN A 282 4.13 14.12 -3.62
CA ASN A 282 5.19 13.29 -3.02
C ASN A 282 4.76 11.91 -2.49
N ASP A 283 3.55 11.46 -2.74
CA ASP A 283 3.08 10.16 -2.30
C ASP A 283 3.39 9.10 -3.37
N LEU A 284 4.35 8.24 -3.09
CA LEU A 284 4.82 7.24 -4.05
C LEU A 284 4.00 5.93 -4.00
N ASN A 285 3.59 5.49 -2.82
CA ASN A 285 2.92 4.20 -2.64
C ASN A 285 1.47 4.41 -2.21
N MET A 286 0.59 4.57 -3.18
CA MET A 286 -0.83 4.80 -2.94
C MET A 286 -1.60 3.48 -3.03
N LEU A 287 -1.98 2.92 -1.88
CA LEU A 287 -2.89 1.76 -1.81
C LEU A 287 -4.20 2.03 -2.53
N THR A 288 -4.73 3.24 -2.41
CA THR A 288 -6.01 3.64 -3.00
C THR A 288 -6.06 3.45 -4.51
N THR A 289 -4.92 3.55 -5.22
CA THR A 289 -4.88 3.24 -6.67
C THR A 289 -5.06 1.76 -6.96
N ALA A 290 -4.46 0.88 -6.15
CA ALA A 290 -4.65 -0.56 -6.28
C ALA A 290 -6.08 -0.97 -5.87
N GLU A 291 -6.63 -0.35 -4.83
CA GLU A 291 -8.01 -0.55 -4.38
C GLU A 291 -9.02 -0.14 -5.44
N ALA A 292 -8.82 1.02 -6.09
CA ALA A 292 -9.66 1.47 -7.19
C ALA A 292 -9.62 0.49 -8.37
N ILE A 293 -8.43 0.10 -8.83
CA ILE A 293 -8.29 -0.84 -9.95
C ILE A 293 -8.93 -2.19 -9.62
N THR A 294 -8.77 -2.71 -8.39
CA THR A 294 -9.40 -3.97 -7.95
C THR A 294 -10.92 -3.84 -7.90
N SER A 295 -11.44 -2.65 -7.59
CA SER A 295 -12.88 -2.35 -7.61
C SER A 295 -13.43 -2.07 -9.01
N GLY A 296 -12.61 -2.16 -10.06
CA GLY A 296 -13.01 -1.85 -11.43
C GLY A 296 -13.02 -0.35 -11.74
N THR A 297 -12.52 0.51 -10.85
CA THR A 297 -12.60 1.96 -10.97
C THR A 297 -11.36 2.52 -11.66
N PRO A 298 -11.50 3.23 -12.79
CA PRO A 298 -10.42 3.95 -13.45
C PRO A 298 -9.72 4.96 -12.54
N VAL A 299 -8.47 5.31 -12.86
CA VAL A 299 -7.68 6.26 -12.06
C VAL A 299 -7.20 7.42 -12.93
N VAL A 300 -7.53 8.65 -12.53
CA VAL A 300 -6.94 9.87 -13.11
C VAL A 300 -5.86 10.37 -12.17
N THR A 301 -4.61 10.41 -12.63
CA THR A 301 -3.47 10.74 -11.76
C THR A 301 -2.35 11.50 -12.50
N ASN A 302 -1.50 12.17 -11.71
CA ASN A 302 -0.22 12.68 -12.22
C ASN A 302 0.86 11.56 -12.22
N THR A 303 2.09 11.86 -12.67
CA THR A 303 3.19 10.88 -12.81
C THR A 303 3.90 10.55 -11.50
N VAL A 304 3.57 11.20 -10.38
CA VAL A 304 4.23 11.04 -9.08
C VAL A 304 4.03 9.68 -8.43
N PRO A 305 2.82 9.08 -8.40
CA PRO A 305 2.64 7.74 -7.85
C PRO A 305 3.43 6.68 -8.59
N SER A 306 4.02 5.72 -7.86
CA SER A 306 4.77 4.61 -8.45
C SER A 306 3.91 3.69 -9.31
N SER A 307 2.59 3.74 -9.16
CA SER A 307 1.60 3.02 -9.98
C SER A 307 1.32 3.72 -11.32
N ALA A 308 1.69 4.99 -11.50
CA ALA A 308 1.37 5.75 -12.71
C ALA A 308 1.85 5.09 -14.01
N PRO A 309 3.10 4.56 -14.12
CA PRO A 309 3.52 3.84 -15.33
C PRO A 309 2.70 2.57 -15.61
N PHE A 310 2.26 1.85 -14.58
CA PHE A 310 1.41 0.68 -14.71
C PHE A 310 0.01 1.06 -15.20
N ILE A 311 -0.58 2.11 -14.63
CA ILE A 311 -1.88 2.65 -15.03
C ILE A 311 -1.87 3.04 -16.51
N ALA A 312 -0.88 3.83 -16.94
CA ALA A 312 -0.72 4.27 -18.32
C ALA A 312 -0.52 3.09 -19.30
N ALA A 313 0.39 2.16 -18.97
CA ALA A 313 0.73 1.04 -19.85
C ALA A 313 -0.41 0.03 -20.05
N ARG A 314 -1.36 -0.04 -19.11
CA ARG A 314 -2.47 -0.98 -19.12
C ARG A 314 -3.83 -0.36 -19.46
N GLY A 315 -3.87 0.98 -19.67
CA GLY A 315 -5.11 1.70 -19.98
C GLY A 315 -6.12 1.67 -18.83
N LEU A 316 -5.63 1.75 -17.57
CA LEU A 316 -6.44 1.70 -16.36
C LEU A 316 -6.98 3.09 -15.94
N GLY A 317 -6.83 4.08 -16.79
CA GLY A 317 -7.19 5.45 -16.56
C GLY A 317 -6.26 6.41 -17.29
N ILE A 318 -6.19 7.65 -16.81
CA ILE A 318 -5.42 8.75 -17.41
C ILE A 318 -4.26 9.15 -16.51
N VAL A 319 -3.06 9.24 -17.09
CA VAL A 319 -1.84 9.68 -16.40
C VAL A 319 -1.26 10.89 -17.10
N ARG A 320 -1.35 12.05 -16.45
CA ARG A 320 -0.85 13.33 -16.97
C ARG A 320 -0.56 14.28 -15.80
N ASP A 321 0.58 14.98 -15.80
CA ASP A 321 0.95 15.88 -14.69
C ASP A 321 -0.02 17.06 -14.54
N ASP A 322 -0.48 17.60 -15.65
CA ASP A 322 -1.42 18.76 -15.66
C ASP A 322 -2.82 18.31 -16.10
N TRP A 323 -3.27 17.11 -15.71
CA TRP A 323 -4.62 16.69 -16.06
C TRP A 323 -5.67 17.73 -15.66
N ASP A 324 -6.73 17.87 -16.46
CA ASP A 324 -7.73 18.90 -16.31
C ASP A 324 -9.16 18.37 -16.55
N GLU A 325 -10.13 19.26 -16.74
CA GLU A 325 -11.53 18.93 -17.03
C GLU A 325 -11.72 18.15 -18.32
N ASN A 326 -10.81 18.29 -19.33
CA ASN A 326 -10.88 17.50 -20.55
C ASN A 326 -10.53 16.04 -20.29
N ASP A 327 -9.54 15.78 -19.43
CA ASP A 327 -9.20 14.42 -18.99
C ASP A 327 -10.36 13.79 -18.19
N LEU A 328 -11.14 14.58 -17.44
CA LEU A 328 -12.36 14.08 -16.78
C LEU A 328 -13.46 13.74 -17.80
N MET A 329 -13.60 14.51 -18.86
CA MET A 329 -14.52 14.18 -19.97
C MET A 329 -14.07 12.93 -20.71
N ASP A 330 -12.78 12.78 -20.98
CA ASP A 330 -12.22 11.61 -21.64
C ASP A 330 -12.44 10.32 -20.82
N VAL A 331 -12.27 10.36 -19.50
CA VAL A 331 -12.52 9.18 -18.65
C VAL A 331 -14.01 8.84 -18.57
N ILE A 332 -14.90 9.81 -18.66
CA ILE A 332 -16.35 9.55 -18.77
C ILE A 332 -16.68 8.88 -20.10
N ALA A 333 -16.13 9.40 -21.20
CA ALA A 333 -16.38 8.90 -22.55
C ALA A 333 -15.84 7.47 -22.77
N ASP A 334 -14.66 7.18 -22.21
CA ASP A 334 -13.95 5.90 -22.35
C ASP A 334 -14.14 4.98 -21.12
N TYR A 335 -15.14 5.24 -20.26
CA TYR A 335 -15.34 4.55 -18.99
C TYR A 335 -15.36 3.03 -19.14
N ASP A 336 -16.23 2.50 -20.00
CA ASP A 336 -16.41 1.05 -20.17
C ASP A 336 -15.11 0.33 -20.51
N LYS A 337 -14.32 0.89 -21.41
CA LYS A 337 -13.02 0.35 -21.81
C LYS A 337 -12.01 0.35 -20.65
N MET A 338 -11.95 1.45 -19.90
CA MET A 338 -11.03 1.56 -18.76
C MET A 338 -11.50 0.68 -17.59
N HIS A 339 -12.81 0.60 -17.36
CA HIS A 339 -13.41 -0.29 -16.37
C HIS A 339 -13.07 -1.76 -16.65
N GLU A 340 -13.31 -2.24 -17.88
CA GLU A 340 -12.96 -3.61 -18.29
C GLU A 340 -11.46 -3.91 -18.06
N ALA A 341 -10.59 -2.97 -18.41
CA ALA A 341 -9.17 -3.09 -18.17
C ALA A 341 -8.85 -3.19 -16.66
N CYS A 342 -9.49 -2.36 -15.83
CA CYS A 342 -9.36 -2.41 -14.37
C CYS A 342 -9.86 -3.75 -13.80
N VAL A 343 -11.02 -4.24 -14.23
CA VAL A 343 -11.58 -5.56 -13.83
C VAL A 343 -10.61 -6.69 -14.16
N LYS A 344 -9.98 -6.64 -15.33
CA LYS A 344 -8.99 -7.63 -15.76
C LYS A 344 -7.72 -7.60 -14.92
N GLU A 345 -7.09 -6.44 -14.84
CA GLU A 345 -5.80 -6.26 -14.14
C GLU A 345 -5.95 -6.30 -12.61
N GLY A 346 -7.09 -5.88 -12.08
CA GLY A 346 -7.39 -5.91 -10.65
C GLY A 346 -7.33 -7.30 -10.02
N LYS A 347 -7.64 -8.36 -10.80
CA LYS A 347 -7.49 -9.75 -10.35
C LYS A 347 -6.07 -10.09 -9.93
N GLU A 348 -5.08 -9.46 -10.55
CA GLU A 348 -3.67 -9.66 -10.27
C GLU A 348 -3.15 -8.82 -9.07
N LEU A 349 -3.97 -7.87 -8.59
CA LEU A 349 -3.66 -6.99 -7.45
C LEU A 349 -4.28 -7.46 -6.14
N THR A 350 -5.03 -8.57 -6.16
CA THR A 350 -5.65 -9.12 -4.95
C THR A 350 -4.62 -9.73 -3.99
N ASN A 351 -4.97 -9.80 -2.71
CA ASN A 351 -4.17 -10.47 -1.68
C ASN A 351 -3.86 -11.93 -2.05
N VAL A 352 -4.83 -12.65 -2.61
CA VAL A 352 -4.68 -14.04 -3.08
C VAL A 352 -3.69 -14.13 -4.25
N ALA A 353 -3.79 -13.23 -5.23
CA ALA A 353 -2.85 -13.19 -6.35
C ALA A 353 -1.42 -12.86 -5.89
N CYS A 354 -1.27 -11.91 -4.96
CA CYS A 354 0.01 -11.57 -4.36
C CYS A 354 0.61 -12.76 -3.59
N ALA A 355 -0.21 -13.49 -2.82
CA ALA A 355 0.23 -14.69 -2.11
C ALA A 355 0.69 -15.79 -3.09
N ARG A 356 -0.07 -16.05 -4.17
CA ARG A 356 0.35 -17.01 -5.24
C ARG A 356 1.68 -16.62 -5.88
N LYS A 357 1.86 -15.32 -6.20
CA LYS A 357 3.12 -14.81 -6.76
C LYS A 357 4.30 -15.07 -5.81
N MET A 358 4.13 -14.82 -4.51
CA MET A 358 5.19 -15.11 -3.51
C MET A 358 5.56 -16.59 -3.46
N ILE A 359 4.56 -17.49 -3.47
CA ILE A 359 4.77 -18.94 -3.47
C ILE A 359 5.52 -19.36 -4.74
N SER A 360 5.08 -18.90 -5.92
CA SER A 360 5.69 -19.24 -7.20
C SER A 360 7.14 -18.78 -7.34
N ILE A 361 7.50 -17.60 -6.79
CA ILE A 361 8.88 -17.09 -6.78
C ILE A 361 9.81 -18.05 -6.02
N LYS A 362 9.28 -18.76 -5.04
CA LYS A 362 10.06 -19.75 -4.26
C LYS A 362 10.14 -21.11 -4.94
N GLY A 363 9.32 -21.37 -5.95
CA GLY A 363 9.22 -22.66 -6.64
C GLY A 363 8.49 -23.72 -5.81
N LEU A 364 7.51 -23.30 -5.00
CA LEU A 364 6.67 -24.13 -4.13
C LEU A 364 5.29 -24.33 -4.72
#